data_3e9661fee7b9df89c9f2a9f9939aa840
#
_entry.id   3e9661fee7b9df89c9f2a9f9939aa840
#
_cell.length_a   1.000
_cell.length_b   1.000
_cell.length_c   1.000
_cell.angle_alpha   90.00
_cell.angle_beta   90.00
_cell.angle_gamma   90.00
#
_symmetry.space_group_name_H-M   'P 1'
#
loop_
_entity.id
_entity.type
_entity.pdbx_description
1 polymer ?
#
loop_
_entity_poly.entity_id
_entity_poly.type
_entity_poly.pdbx_seq_one_letter_code
_entity_poly.pdbx_strand_id
1 'polypeptide(L)'
;MNSANAVTTEDVRNTSNRELQETVLSESPAATPSDPSSAPPLSHVFTYRWRMIVTLIVLLLAWVGAGFSRPYVEMGSITAIFADYCGWLIYFSGLCLRFWATRCIGGRKTQEIVSYGPYSLSRNPLYVGTFLMILSLACFLKSPTFAAATGLVILYYCLAVVPLEERLLRHHFGPDYEKYCAVVPRWLPRIGTVYSYSPHQPMIAHPMRDEVRRTMWWLLLPLLAALHPYFRAWPDWPHWLSLP
;
A
#
# COMPACT_ATOMS: atom_id res chain seq x y z
N MET A 1 8.01 73.47 -11.78
CA MET A 1 9.00 72.40 -11.67
C MET A 1 8.22 71.08 -11.66
N ASN A 2 8.25 70.42 -12.83
CA ASN A 2 7.53 69.19 -13.11
C ASN A 2 8.35 67.97 -12.69
N SER A 3 7.89 67.19 -11.72
CA SER A 3 8.46 65.86 -11.48
C SER A 3 7.54 64.84 -12.13
N ALA A 4 7.92 64.43 -13.34
CA ALA A 4 7.29 63.31 -14.02
C ALA A 4 7.66 62.01 -13.30
N ASN A 5 6.63 61.33 -12.75
CA ASN A 5 6.78 59.94 -12.26
C ASN A 5 7.09 59.01 -13.41
N ALA A 6 8.33 58.54 -13.47
CA ALA A 6 8.73 57.44 -14.37
C ALA A 6 8.19 56.15 -13.81
N VAL A 7 7.08 55.64 -14.38
CA VAL A 7 6.62 54.28 -14.15
C VAL A 7 7.67 53.36 -14.74
N THR A 8 8.35 52.59 -13.91
CA THR A 8 9.39 51.66 -14.34
C THR A 8 8.78 50.46 -15.05
N THR A 9 9.47 49.93 -16.03
CA THR A 9 9.07 48.75 -16.81
C THR A 9 8.84 47.50 -15.95
N GLU A 10 9.34 47.49 -14.71
CA GLU A 10 9.08 46.47 -13.71
C GLU A 10 7.67 46.56 -13.12
N ASP A 11 7.12 47.76 -12.89
CA ASP A 11 5.78 47.95 -12.39
C ASP A 11 4.70 47.49 -13.39
N VAL A 12 4.93 47.75 -14.69
CA VAL A 12 4.02 47.29 -15.76
C VAL A 12 4.04 45.75 -15.88
N ARG A 13 5.21 45.14 -15.71
CA ARG A 13 5.33 43.67 -15.77
C ARG A 13 4.70 42.99 -14.53
N ASN A 14 4.77 43.61 -13.35
CA ASN A 14 4.18 43.10 -12.12
C ASN A 14 2.65 43.21 -12.11
N THR A 15 2.09 44.30 -12.63
CA THR A 15 0.64 44.46 -12.82
C THR A 15 0.09 43.47 -13.84
N SER A 16 0.75 43.29 -14.98
CA SER A 16 0.34 42.31 -16.00
C SER A 16 0.36 40.85 -15.46
N ASN A 17 1.35 40.49 -14.64
CA ASN A 17 1.41 39.17 -14.04
C ASN A 17 0.36 38.97 -12.96
N ARG A 18 -0.05 40.01 -12.22
CA ARG A 18 -1.16 39.91 -11.24
C ARG A 18 -2.50 39.75 -11.95
N GLU A 19 -2.74 40.54 -13.02
CA GLU A 19 -3.99 40.41 -13.79
C GLU A 19 -4.11 39.04 -14.47
N LEU A 20 -3.02 38.46 -14.98
CA LEU A 20 -2.99 37.11 -15.52
C LEU A 20 -3.25 36.05 -14.42
N GLN A 21 -2.71 36.23 -13.22
CA GLN A 21 -2.99 35.32 -12.10
C GLN A 21 -4.43 35.42 -11.60
N GLU A 22 -5.01 36.62 -11.53
CA GLU A 22 -6.41 36.80 -11.15
C GLU A 22 -7.36 36.24 -12.21
N THR A 23 -7.05 36.40 -13.50
CA THR A 23 -7.86 35.83 -14.58
C THR A 23 -7.82 34.30 -14.57
N VAL A 24 -6.64 33.70 -14.34
CA VAL A 24 -6.47 32.24 -14.24
C VAL A 24 -7.17 31.66 -12.99
N LEU A 25 -7.23 32.44 -11.90
CA LEU A 25 -7.95 32.04 -10.68
C LEU A 25 -9.47 32.19 -10.80
N SER A 26 -9.96 33.15 -11.60
CA SER A 26 -11.40 33.39 -11.83
C SER A 26 -12.01 32.43 -12.87
N GLU A 27 -11.20 31.88 -13.78
CA GLU A 27 -11.64 30.91 -14.80
C GLU A 27 -11.52 29.44 -14.36
N SER A 28 -11.09 29.17 -13.10
CA SER A 28 -11.17 27.81 -12.59
C SER A 28 -12.66 27.51 -12.28
N PRO A 29 -13.33 26.69 -13.13
CA PRO A 29 -14.71 26.33 -12.84
C PRO A 29 -14.70 25.62 -11.47
N ALA A 30 -15.38 26.20 -10.48
CA ALA A 30 -15.65 25.57 -9.22
C ALA A 30 -16.23 24.18 -9.56
N ALA A 31 -15.49 23.13 -9.21
CA ALA A 31 -15.93 21.76 -9.42
C ALA A 31 -17.28 21.63 -8.72
N THR A 32 -18.35 21.56 -9.48
CA THR A 32 -19.68 21.25 -8.98
C THR A 32 -19.55 19.95 -8.20
N PRO A 33 -20.03 19.89 -6.95
CA PRO A 33 -20.03 18.65 -6.19
C PRO A 33 -20.74 17.60 -7.05
N SER A 34 -20.05 16.51 -7.41
CA SER A 34 -20.65 15.41 -8.13
C SER A 34 -21.88 14.96 -7.38
N ASP A 35 -23.02 14.88 -8.08
CA ASP A 35 -24.32 14.47 -7.56
C ASP A 35 -24.16 13.23 -6.66
N PRO A 36 -24.57 13.27 -5.38
CA PRO A 36 -24.48 12.14 -4.47
C PRO A 36 -25.28 10.90 -4.97
N SER A 37 -26.18 11.08 -5.95
CA SER A 37 -26.89 9.97 -6.60
C SER A 37 -26.01 9.16 -7.56
N SER A 38 -24.85 9.68 -7.97
CA SER A 38 -23.88 9.00 -8.84
C SER A 38 -22.87 8.12 -8.07
N ALA A 39 -23.02 7.99 -6.75
CA ALA A 39 -22.19 7.09 -5.95
C ALA A 39 -22.35 5.63 -6.43
N PRO A 40 -21.26 4.89 -6.64
CA PRO A 40 -21.34 3.51 -7.10
C PRO A 40 -22.16 2.67 -6.11
N PRO A 41 -23.03 1.78 -6.61
CA PRO A 41 -23.98 1.07 -5.78
C PRO A 41 -23.31 0.22 -4.69
N LEU A 42 -24.00 0.00 -3.58
CA LEU A 42 -23.59 -0.78 -2.40
C LEU A 42 -23.05 -2.19 -2.69
N SER A 43 -23.22 -2.72 -3.91
CA SER A 43 -22.57 -3.94 -4.40
C SER A 43 -21.06 -3.94 -4.26
N HIS A 44 -20.39 -2.77 -4.28
CA HIS A 44 -18.95 -2.66 -4.07
C HIS A 44 -18.51 -2.93 -2.62
N VAL A 45 -19.36 -2.67 -1.63
CA VAL A 45 -19.09 -3.00 -0.22
C VAL A 45 -19.09 -4.52 -0.01
N PHE A 46 -20.00 -5.22 -0.70
CA PHE A 46 -20.10 -6.68 -0.68
C PHE A 46 -18.83 -7.30 -1.28
N THR A 47 -18.39 -6.85 -2.45
CA THR A 47 -17.16 -7.29 -3.12
C THR A 47 -15.92 -7.05 -2.24
N TYR A 48 -15.89 -5.96 -1.47
CA TYR A 48 -14.77 -5.64 -0.57
C TYR A 48 -14.61 -6.67 0.56
N ARG A 49 -15.70 -7.12 1.17
CA ARG A 49 -15.66 -8.12 2.25
C ARG A 49 -15.26 -9.50 1.75
N TRP A 50 -15.80 -9.93 0.61
CA TRP A 50 -15.53 -11.24 0.04
C TRP A 50 -14.06 -11.40 -0.40
N ARG A 51 -13.44 -10.36 -0.95
CA ARG A 51 -12.03 -10.43 -1.35
C ARG A 51 -11.10 -10.78 -0.20
N MET A 52 -11.34 -10.22 1.00
CA MET A 52 -10.54 -10.50 2.19
C MET A 52 -10.73 -11.96 2.65
N ILE A 53 -11.96 -12.44 2.64
CA ILE A 53 -12.30 -13.81 3.02
C ILE A 53 -11.66 -14.81 2.05
N VAL A 54 -11.82 -14.59 0.75
CA VAL A 54 -11.21 -15.45 -0.29
C VAL A 54 -9.69 -15.49 -0.15
N THR A 55 -9.05 -14.34 0.02
CA THR A 55 -7.59 -14.27 0.22
C THR A 55 -7.16 -15.05 1.45
N LEU A 56 -7.87 -14.90 2.57
CA LEU A 56 -7.57 -15.61 3.81
C LEU A 56 -7.74 -17.11 3.63
N ILE A 57 -8.81 -17.56 2.97
CA ILE A 57 -9.06 -18.98 2.70
C ILE A 57 -7.94 -19.56 1.81
N VAL A 58 -7.57 -18.88 0.73
CA VAL A 58 -6.51 -19.33 -0.18
C VAL A 58 -5.18 -19.48 0.55
N LEU A 59 -4.80 -18.48 1.34
CA LEU A 59 -3.55 -18.53 2.10
C LEU A 59 -3.59 -19.58 3.22
N LEU A 60 -4.72 -19.77 3.89
CA LEU A 60 -4.89 -20.80 4.91
C LEU A 60 -4.81 -22.21 4.30
N LEU A 61 -5.47 -22.45 3.18
CA LEU A 61 -5.39 -23.74 2.47
C LEU A 61 -3.96 -24.02 1.98
N ALA A 62 -3.26 -22.99 1.46
CA ALA A 62 -1.87 -23.11 1.06
C ALA A 62 -0.94 -23.40 2.26
N TRP A 63 -1.21 -22.78 3.43
CA TRP A 63 -0.49 -23.04 4.66
C TRP A 63 -0.69 -24.49 5.15
N VAL A 64 -1.94 -24.94 5.20
CA VAL A 64 -2.27 -26.33 5.56
C VAL A 64 -1.62 -27.30 4.57
N GLY A 65 -1.73 -27.03 3.26
CA GLY A 65 -1.08 -27.82 2.23
C GLY A 65 0.45 -27.90 2.41
N ALA A 66 1.08 -26.77 2.72
CA ALA A 66 2.50 -26.74 3.07
C ALA A 66 2.82 -27.58 4.31
N GLY A 67 1.91 -27.64 5.28
CA GLY A 67 2.07 -28.44 6.50
C GLY A 67 2.12 -29.95 6.28
N PHE A 68 1.33 -30.44 5.35
CA PHE A 68 1.24 -31.88 5.03
C PHE A 68 2.11 -32.29 3.83
N SER A 69 2.86 -31.36 3.22
CA SER A 69 3.82 -31.64 2.16
C SER A 69 5.20 -31.98 2.74
N ARG A 70 6.05 -32.63 1.93
CA ARG A 70 7.45 -32.90 2.33
C ARG A 70 8.26 -31.60 2.39
N PRO A 71 9.20 -31.45 3.35
CA PRO A 71 10.09 -30.30 3.39
C PRO A 71 10.90 -30.19 2.09
N TYR A 72 10.85 -29.02 1.44
CA TYR A 72 11.64 -28.75 0.25
C TYR A 72 13.11 -28.41 0.58
N VAL A 73 13.33 -27.82 1.75
CA VAL A 73 14.66 -27.43 2.23
C VAL A 73 14.96 -28.19 3.51
N GLU A 74 16.13 -28.84 3.59
CA GLU A 74 16.57 -29.55 4.76
C GLU A 74 16.79 -28.58 5.94
N MET A 75 16.30 -28.98 7.12
CA MET A 75 16.46 -28.23 8.36
C MET A 75 17.96 -28.13 8.73
N GLY A 76 18.38 -26.92 9.14
CA GLY A 76 19.79 -26.66 9.50
C GLY A 76 20.72 -26.43 8.33
N SER A 77 20.26 -26.55 7.08
CA SER A 77 21.05 -26.16 5.91
C SER A 77 21.28 -24.65 5.85
N ILE A 78 22.36 -24.23 5.20
CA ILE A 78 22.67 -22.81 4.98
C ILE A 78 21.52 -22.09 4.26
N THR A 79 20.87 -22.77 3.31
CA THR A 79 19.70 -22.25 2.59
C THR A 79 18.50 -22.03 3.49
N ALA A 80 18.28 -22.93 4.48
CA ALA A 80 17.21 -22.75 5.47
C ALA A 80 17.47 -21.52 6.35
N ILE A 81 18.69 -21.40 6.86
CA ILE A 81 19.10 -20.26 7.71
C ILE A 81 18.98 -18.95 6.93
N PHE A 82 19.47 -18.90 5.69
CA PHE A 82 19.37 -17.72 4.84
C PHE A 82 17.91 -17.33 4.55
N ALA A 83 17.04 -18.32 4.28
CA ALA A 83 15.61 -18.10 4.08
C ALA A 83 14.96 -17.47 5.33
N ASP A 84 15.31 -17.92 6.54
CA ASP A 84 14.78 -17.38 7.79
C ASP A 84 15.24 -15.93 8.01
N TYR A 85 16.51 -15.61 7.79
CA TYR A 85 17.01 -14.24 7.88
C TYR A 85 16.34 -13.32 6.85
N CYS A 86 16.23 -13.74 5.60
CA CYS A 86 15.50 -13.00 4.56
C CYS A 86 14.03 -12.82 4.95
N GLY A 87 13.39 -13.86 5.49
CA GLY A 87 12.03 -13.81 5.98
C GLY A 87 11.84 -12.70 7.01
N TRP A 88 12.67 -12.63 8.03
CA TRP A 88 12.60 -11.59 9.05
C TRP A 88 12.87 -10.20 8.49
N LEU A 89 13.88 -10.04 7.63
CA LEU A 89 14.18 -8.75 7.01
C LEU A 89 13.01 -8.23 6.17
N ILE A 90 12.43 -9.08 5.32
CA ILE A 90 11.27 -8.75 4.48
C ILE A 90 10.06 -8.45 5.37
N TYR A 91 9.81 -9.23 6.41
CA TYR A 91 8.69 -9.04 7.33
C TYR A 91 8.75 -7.68 8.02
N PHE A 92 9.87 -7.36 8.65
CA PHE A 92 10.03 -6.08 9.36
C PHE A 92 10.01 -4.89 8.41
N SER A 93 10.56 -5.01 7.20
CA SER A 93 10.45 -3.97 6.17
C SER A 93 8.98 -3.70 5.79
N GLY A 94 8.21 -4.76 5.57
CA GLY A 94 6.78 -4.65 5.31
C GLY A 94 5.99 -4.06 6.47
N LEU A 95 6.31 -4.48 7.69
CA LEU A 95 5.70 -3.99 8.91
C LEU A 95 5.97 -2.50 9.13
N CYS A 96 7.22 -2.05 9.00
CA CYS A 96 7.61 -0.65 9.12
C CYS A 96 6.90 0.22 8.07
N LEU A 97 6.88 -0.23 6.81
CA LEU A 97 6.19 0.47 5.73
C LEU A 97 4.69 0.59 6.02
N ARG A 98 4.07 -0.48 6.50
CA ARG A 98 2.66 -0.51 6.84
C ARG A 98 2.33 0.43 8.00
N PHE A 99 3.13 0.43 9.07
CA PHE A 99 2.99 1.37 10.18
C PHE A 99 3.08 2.82 9.71
N TRP A 100 4.11 3.12 8.93
CA TRP A 100 4.30 4.46 8.38
C TRP A 100 3.11 4.89 7.53
N ALA A 101 2.65 4.01 6.63
CA ALA A 101 1.50 4.29 5.79
C ALA A 101 0.20 4.49 6.58
N THR A 102 -0.06 3.66 7.59
CA THR A 102 -1.24 3.78 8.45
C THR A 102 -1.24 5.10 9.23
N ARG A 103 -0.09 5.54 9.73
CA ARG A 103 0.05 6.83 10.41
C ARG A 103 -0.29 8.01 9.51
N CYS A 104 0.08 7.95 8.24
CA CYS A 104 -0.18 9.03 7.30
C CYS A 104 -1.65 9.08 6.86
N ILE A 105 -2.31 7.93 6.69
CA ILE A 105 -3.69 7.86 6.20
C ILE A 105 -4.75 7.97 7.30
N GLY A 106 -4.35 7.82 8.56
CA GLY A 106 -5.25 7.70 9.72
C GLY A 106 -6.37 8.73 9.75
N GLY A 107 -7.62 8.27 9.65
CA GLY A 107 -8.84 9.09 9.71
C GLY A 107 -9.19 9.91 8.46
N ARG A 108 -8.30 9.99 7.47
CA ARG A 108 -8.45 10.84 6.27
C ARG A 108 -8.82 10.10 4.98
N LYS A 109 -8.97 8.81 5.03
CA LYS A 109 -9.07 7.92 3.85
C LYS A 109 -10.15 8.31 2.82
N THR A 110 -11.16 9.09 3.21
CA THR A 110 -12.26 9.52 2.34
C THR A 110 -12.43 11.04 2.26
N GLN A 111 -11.60 11.79 2.97
CA GLN A 111 -11.75 13.24 3.08
C GLN A 111 -10.76 13.99 2.18
N GLU A 112 -9.57 13.47 2.01
CA GLU A 112 -8.50 14.11 1.24
C GLU A 112 -7.56 13.08 0.60
N ILE A 113 -6.85 13.50 -0.46
CA ILE A 113 -5.80 12.71 -1.09
C ILE A 113 -4.54 12.85 -0.24
N VAL A 114 -4.15 11.76 0.44
CA VAL A 114 -2.89 11.71 1.18
C VAL A 114 -1.74 11.50 0.19
N SER A 115 -0.87 12.51 0.05
CA SER A 115 0.23 12.52 -0.94
C SER A 115 1.62 12.66 -0.32
N TYR A 116 1.73 12.60 1.00
CA TYR A 116 2.98 12.73 1.75
C TYR A 116 3.43 11.40 2.39
N GLY A 117 4.67 11.37 2.91
CA GLY A 117 5.25 10.18 3.52
C GLY A 117 5.36 9.02 2.52
N PRO A 118 4.96 7.79 2.86
CA PRO A 118 5.05 6.65 1.95
C PRO A 118 4.12 6.78 0.74
N TYR A 119 3.07 7.63 0.81
CA TYR A 119 2.17 7.92 -0.30
C TYR A 119 2.78 8.85 -1.34
N SER A 120 3.89 9.53 -1.05
CA SER A 120 4.69 10.22 -2.05
C SER A 120 5.59 9.27 -2.86
N LEU A 121 5.89 8.10 -2.32
CA LEU A 121 6.75 7.08 -2.94
C LEU A 121 5.96 6.08 -3.79
N SER A 122 4.78 5.71 -3.32
CA SER A 122 3.89 4.75 -3.95
C SER A 122 2.44 5.12 -3.66
N ARG A 123 1.54 4.94 -4.64
CA ARG A 123 0.10 5.15 -4.41
C ARG A 123 -0.52 4.12 -3.47
N ASN A 124 0.11 2.96 -3.34
CA ASN A 124 -0.43 1.81 -2.61
C ASN A 124 0.51 1.25 -1.54
N PRO A 125 1.12 2.07 -0.65
CA PRO A 125 2.14 1.61 0.29
C PRO A 125 1.61 0.61 1.32
N LEU A 126 0.33 0.68 1.70
CA LEU A 126 -0.31 -0.30 2.58
C LEU A 126 -0.35 -1.70 1.96
N TYR A 127 -0.64 -1.78 0.65
CA TYR A 127 -0.62 -3.05 -0.07
C TYR A 127 0.80 -3.58 -0.21
N VAL A 128 1.77 -2.73 -0.57
CA VAL A 128 3.19 -3.13 -0.66
C VAL A 128 3.67 -3.70 0.67
N GLY A 129 3.40 -3.03 1.79
CA GLY A 129 3.74 -3.53 3.12
C GLY A 129 3.09 -4.87 3.43
N THR A 130 1.81 -5.05 3.08
CA THR A 130 1.09 -6.33 3.26
C THR A 130 1.69 -7.44 2.39
N PHE A 131 2.04 -7.15 1.12
CA PHE A 131 2.64 -8.12 0.21
C PHE A 131 4.00 -8.60 0.72
N LEU A 132 4.84 -7.70 1.23
CA LEU A 132 6.11 -8.05 1.86
C LEU A 132 5.89 -8.98 3.06
N MET A 133 4.93 -8.65 3.94
CA MET A 133 4.63 -9.47 5.11
C MET A 133 4.13 -10.88 4.73
N ILE A 134 3.26 -11.00 3.72
CA ILE A 134 2.77 -12.31 3.28
C ILE A 134 3.89 -13.09 2.56
N LEU A 135 4.70 -12.41 1.74
CA LEU A 135 5.82 -13.02 1.03
C LEU A 135 6.87 -13.58 2.01
N SER A 136 7.11 -12.90 3.13
CA SER A 136 8.02 -13.38 4.17
C SER A 136 7.59 -14.71 4.78
N LEU A 137 6.28 -14.98 4.86
CA LEU A 137 5.77 -16.27 5.36
C LEU A 137 6.20 -17.43 4.43
N ALA A 138 6.32 -17.18 3.12
CA ALA A 138 6.84 -18.20 2.19
C ALA A 138 8.31 -18.56 2.49
N CYS A 139 9.11 -17.60 2.94
CA CYS A 139 10.48 -17.84 3.38
C CYS A 139 10.52 -18.72 4.64
N PHE A 140 9.66 -18.43 5.63
CA PHE A 140 9.60 -19.22 6.87
C PHE A 140 9.06 -20.63 6.63
N LEU A 141 8.01 -20.77 5.83
CA LEU A 141 7.40 -22.07 5.52
C LEU A 141 8.27 -22.91 4.60
N LYS A 142 9.23 -22.30 3.89
CA LYS A 142 10.13 -22.96 2.94
C LYS A 142 9.36 -23.84 1.94
N SER A 143 8.18 -23.34 1.51
CA SER A 143 7.25 -24.05 0.64
C SER A 143 7.04 -23.30 -0.68
N PRO A 144 7.47 -23.85 -1.80
CA PRO A 144 7.21 -23.30 -3.13
C PRO A 144 5.71 -23.19 -3.44
N THR A 145 4.91 -24.13 -2.94
CA THR A 145 3.45 -24.12 -3.08
C THR A 145 2.84 -22.89 -2.40
N PHE A 146 3.26 -22.58 -1.17
CA PHE A 146 2.80 -21.38 -0.47
C PHE A 146 3.31 -20.09 -1.16
N ALA A 147 4.55 -20.10 -1.68
CA ALA A 147 5.08 -18.98 -2.44
C ALA A 147 4.26 -18.73 -3.72
N ALA A 148 3.89 -19.78 -4.45
CA ALA A 148 3.03 -19.68 -5.63
C ALA A 148 1.64 -19.14 -5.29
N ALA A 149 1.00 -19.64 -4.23
CA ALA A 149 -0.30 -19.14 -3.77
C ALA A 149 -0.23 -17.65 -3.38
N THR A 150 0.85 -17.25 -2.68
CA THR A 150 1.11 -15.83 -2.35
C THR A 150 1.27 -14.99 -3.61
N GLY A 151 2.02 -15.48 -4.61
CA GLY A 151 2.19 -14.81 -5.90
C GLY A 151 0.84 -14.61 -6.62
N LEU A 152 -0.02 -15.62 -6.64
CA LEU A 152 -1.37 -15.52 -7.22
C LEU A 152 -2.25 -14.50 -6.46
N VAL A 153 -2.18 -14.46 -5.15
CA VAL A 153 -2.89 -13.47 -4.35
C VAL A 153 -2.39 -12.06 -4.67
N ILE A 154 -1.08 -11.83 -4.71
CA ILE A 154 -0.49 -10.53 -5.07
C ILE A 154 -0.94 -10.13 -6.47
N LEU A 155 -0.88 -11.04 -7.45
CA LEU A 155 -1.31 -10.80 -8.83
C LEU A 155 -2.80 -10.41 -8.89
N TYR A 156 -3.66 -11.13 -8.17
CA TYR A 156 -5.07 -10.79 -8.06
C TYR A 156 -5.29 -9.36 -7.53
N TYR A 157 -4.57 -8.97 -6.48
CA TYR A 157 -4.66 -7.60 -5.97
C TYR A 157 -4.14 -6.56 -6.97
N CYS A 158 -3.05 -6.85 -7.67
CA CYS A 158 -2.47 -5.96 -8.66
C CYS A 158 -3.37 -5.75 -9.87
N LEU A 159 -4.07 -6.79 -10.33
CA LEU A 159 -4.86 -6.76 -11.56
C LEU A 159 -6.34 -6.41 -11.33
N ALA A 160 -6.92 -6.78 -10.19
CA ALA A 160 -8.34 -6.60 -9.93
C ALA A 160 -8.62 -5.59 -8.82
N VAL A 161 -8.05 -5.80 -7.63
CA VAL A 161 -8.44 -5.05 -6.43
C VAL A 161 -7.99 -3.59 -6.50
N VAL A 162 -6.69 -3.38 -6.73
CA VAL A 162 -6.11 -2.03 -6.75
C VAL A 162 -6.62 -1.18 -7.91
N PRO A 163 -6.74 -1.70 -9.16
CA PRO A 163 -7.34 -0.92 -10.24
C PRO A 163 -8.79 -0.49 -9.96
N LEU A 164 -9.57 -1.35 -9.29
CA LEU A 164 -10.94 -1.00 -8.91
C LEU A 164 -10.94 0.12 -7.86
N GLU A 165 -10.09 0.03 -6.83
CA GLU A 165 -9.96 1.07 -5.81
C GLU A 165 -9.48 2.40 -6.40
N GLU A 166 -8.51 2.37 -7.33
CA GLU A 166 -8.08 3.58 -8.04
C GLU A 166 -9.18 4.20 -8.93
N ARG A 167 -10.07 3.39 -9.53
CA ARG A 167 -11.23 3.91 -10.28
C ARG A 167 -12.20 4.64 -9.34
N LEU A 168 -12.47 4.08 -8.16
CA LEU A 168 -13.32 4.70 -7.16
C LEU A 168 -12.73 6.04 -6.67
N LEU A 169 -11.41 6.07 -6.44
CA LEU A 169 -10.72 7.30 -6.05
C LEU A 169 -10.75 8.37 -7.16
N ARG A 170 -10.59 7.97 -8.43
CA ARG A 170 -10.77 8.89 -9.57
C ARG A 170 -12.18 9.46 -9.65
N HIS A 171 -13.19 8.62 -9.40
CA HIS A 171 -14.57 9.10 -9.39
C HIS A 171 -14.83 10.06 -8.23
N HIS A 172 -14.24 9.80 -7.07
CA HIS A 172 -14.47 10.61 -5.86
C HIS A 172 -13.71 11.94 -5.86
N PHE A 173 -12.43 11.93 -6.29
CA PHE A 173 -11.55 13.10 -6.23
C PHE A 173 -11.30 13.76 -7.59
N GLY A 174 -11.76 13.17 -8.68
CA GLY A 174 -11.67 13.74 -10.03
C GLY A 174 -10.26 14.13 -10.46
N PRO A 175 -10.09 15.34 -11.03
CA PRO A 175 -8.82 15.81 -11.58
C PRO A 175 -7.65 15.86 -10.60
N ASP A 176 -7.92 16.05 -9.30
CA ASP A 176 -6.86 16.12 -8.29
C ASP A 176 -6.21 14.76 -8.06
N TYR A 177 -6.99 13.68 -8.15
CA TYR A 177 -6.42 12.34 -8.11
C TYR A 177 -5.61 12.02 -9.38
N GLU A 178 -6.00 12.55 -10.54
CA GLU A 178 -5.22 12.38 -11.78
C GLU A 178 -3.87 13.10 -11.71
N LYS A 179 -3.82 14.33 -11.18
CA LYS A 179 -2.56 15.04 -10.90
C LYS A 179 -1.65 14.22 -9.98
N TYR A 180 -2.21 13.65 -8.91
CA TYR A 180 -1.48 12.76 -8.01
C TYR A 180 -0.95 11.51 -8.74
N CYS A 181 -1.77 10.88 -9.59
CA CYS A 181 -1.37 9.71 -10.37
C CYS A 181 -0.27 9.99 -11.39
N ALA A 182 -0.21 11.21 -11.93
CA ALA A 182 0.83 11.61 -12.89
C ALA A 182 2.22 11.67 -12.25
N VAL A 183 2.29 12.03 -10.97
CA VAL A 183 3.55 12.21 -10.23
C VAL A 183 3.98 10.94 -9.49
N VAL A 184 3.04 10.28 -8.79
CA VAL A 184 3.35 9.16 -7.90
C VAL A 184 3.11 7.83 -8.61
N PRO A 185 4.10 6.91 -8.65
CA PRO A 185 3.94 5.59 -9.26
C PRO A 185 3.01 4.68 -8.45
N ARG A 186 2.44 3.67 -9.12
CA ARG A 186 1.48 2.74 -8.48
C ARG A 186 2.13 1.86 -7.42
N TRP A 187 3.34 1.35 -7.66
CA TRP A 187 3.98 0.33 -6.83
C TRP A 187 5.37 0.72 -6.35
N LEU A 188 6.34 0.75 -7.26
CA LEU A 188 7.74 0.98 -6.91
C LEU A 188 8.08 2.47 -6.93
N PRO A 189 8.82 2.97 -5.93
CA PRO A 189 9.24 4.36 -5.89
C PRO A 189 10.15 4.68 -7.07
N ARG A 190 9.95 5.85 -7.70
CA ARG A 190 10.92 6.40 -8.64
C ARG A 190 11.99 7.15 -7.86
N ILE A 191 13.25 6.78 -8.06
CA ILE A 191 14.39 7.49 -7.48
C ILE A 191 14.37 8.92 -8.03
N GLY A 192 14.18 9.92 -7.17
CA GLY A 192 14.08 11.34 -7.56
C GLY A 192 12.72 12.02 -7.35
N THR A 193 11.64 11.28 -7.20
CA THR A 193 10.30 11.86 -6.93
C THR A 193 10.03 12.17 -5.46
N VAL A 194 10.88 11.71 -4.55
CA VAL A 194 10.72 11.83 -3.10
C VAL A 194 10.61 13.29 -2.63
N TYR A 195 11.13 14.25 -3.40
CA TYR A 195 11.17 15.67 -3.02
C TYR A 195 10.12 16.55 -3.68
N SER A 196 9.39 16.06 -4.70
CA SER A 196 8.57 16.93 -5.56
C SER A 196 7.13 17.13 -5.10
N TYR A 197 6.61 16.32 -4.19
CA TYR A 197 5.22 16.39 -3.74
C TYR A 197 5.10 16.23 -2.22
N SER A 198 5.45 17.28 -1.49
CA SER A 198 5.22 17.38 -0.05
C SER A 198 4.48 18.67 0.25
N PRO A 199 3.15 18.70 0.17
CA PRO A 199 2.43 19.74 0.87
C PRO A 199 2.72 19.55 2.37
N HIS A 200 3.02 20.65 3.06
CA HIS A 200 3.22 20.70 4.52
C HIS A 200 1.89 20.40 5.23
N GLN A 201 1.44 19.16 5.16
CA GLN A 201 0.25 18.74 5.89
C GLN A 201 0.66 18.26 7.28
N PRO A 202 0.09 18.83 8.35
CA PRO A 202 0.44 18.43 9.70
C PRO A 202 0.11 16.95 9.92
N MET A 203 1.08 16.19 10.41
CA MET A 203 0.91 14.80 10.76
C MET A 203 0.01 14.69 12.00
N ILE A 204 -1.27 14.37 11.80
CA ILE A 204 -2.20 14.17 12.90
C ILE A 204 -1.83 12.87 13.60
N ALA A 205 -1.54 12.98 14.90
CA ALA A 205 -1.31 11.83 15.75
C ALA A 205 -2.64 11.06 15.92
N HIS A 206 -2.86 10.05 15.08
CA HIS A 206 -3.97 9.11 15.28
C HIS A 206 -3.71 8.24 16.52
N PRO A 207 -4.74 7.84 17.29
CA PRO A 207 -4.54 6.96 18.44
C PRO A 207 -3.87 5.66 18.01
N MET A 208 -2.56 5.57 18.35
CA MET A 208 -1.66 4.49 17.97
C MET A 208 -2.03 3.16 18.64
N ARG A 209 -2.87 3.21 19.66
CA ARG A 209 -3.23 2.05 20.51
C ARG A 209 -3.89 0.91 19.73
N ASP A 210 -4.83 1.23 18.83
CA ASP A 210 -5.55 0.21 18.07
C ASP A 210 -4.68 -0.41 16.97
N GLU A 211 -3.78 0.39 16.38
CA GLU A 211 -2.84 -0.11 15.40
C GLU A 211 -1.76 -0.99 16.06
N VAL A 212 -1.24 -0.60 17.21
CA VAL A 212 -0.31 -1.42 17.99
C VAL A 212 -0.96 -2.75 18.37
N ARG A 213 -2.20 -2.73 18.89
CA ARG A 213 -2.94 -3.97 19.23
C ARG A 213 -3.13 -4.87 18.01
N ARG A 214 -3.50 -4.31 16.86
CA ARG A 214 -3.62 -5.06 15.61
C ARG A 214 -2.29 -5.64 15.17
N THR A 215 -1.21 -4.89 15.31
CA THR A 215 0.15 -5.31 14.95
C THR A 215 0.66 -6.43 15.85
N MET A 216 0.31 -6.45 17.12
CA MET A 216 0.65 -7.55 18.01
C MET A 216 0.16 -8.91 17.47
N TRP A 217 -1.07 -8.97 16.94
CA TRP A 217 -1.59 -10.16 16.27
C TRP A 217 -0.82 -10.53 15.01
N TRP A 218 -0.36 -9.54 14.27
CA TRP A 218 0.43 -9.77 13.05
C TRP A 218 1.81 -10.36 13.35
N LEU A 219 2.39 -10.08 14.52
CA LEU A 219 3.67 -10.68 14.93
C LEU A 219 3.55 -12.18 15.25
N LEU A 220 2.36 -12.68 15.57
CA LEU A 220 2.15 -14.10 15.80
C LEU A 220 2.29 -14.93 14.51
N LEU A 221 1.91 -14.37 13.36
CA LEU A 221 1.95 -15.10 12.08
C LEU A 221 3.36 -15.55 11.68
N PRO A 222 4.39 -14.69 11.66
CA PRO A 222 5.75 -15.11 11.32
C PRO A 222 6.35 -16.06 12.37
N LEU A 223 5.99 -15.91 13.66
CA LEU A 223 6.43 -16.84 14.69
C LEU A 223 5.85 -18.24 14.46
N LEU A 224 4.56 -18.35 14.17
CA LEU A 224 3.91 -19.62 13.84
C LEU A 224 4.49 -20.21 12.54
N ALA A 225 4.76 -19.37 11.54
CA ALA A 225 5.36 -19.81 10.29
C ALA A 225 6.81 -20.28 10.47
N ALA A 226 7.59 -19.62 11.32
CA ALA A 226 8.96 -20.03 11.63
C ALA A 226 9.02 -21.33 12.45
N LEU A 227 8.03 -21.59 13.30
CA LEU A 227 7.93 -22.84 14.07
C LEU A 227 7.39 -24.02 13.24
N HIS A 228 6.62 -23.75 12.20
CA HIS A 228 5.97 -24.76 11.39
C HIS A 228 6.92 -25.81 10.78
N PRO A 229 8.12 -25.49 10.22
CA PRO A 229 9.06 -26.49 9.72
C PRO A 229 9.55 -27.48 10.78
N TYR A 230 9.62 -27.06 12.05
CA TYR A 230 10.01 -27.94 13.15
C TYR A 230 8.95 -29.00 13.44
N PHE A 231 7.67 -28.67 13.36
CA PHE A 231 6.58 -29.64 13.48
C PHE A 231 6.58 -30.62 12.30
N ARG A 232 6.84 -30.14 11.08
CA ARG A 232 6.96 -31.00 9.89
C ARG A 232 8.14 -31.99 9.96
N ALA A 233 9.21 -31.63 10.66
CA ALA A 233 10.38 -32.48 10.83
C ALA A 233 10.16 -33.59 11.87
N TRP A 234 9.03 -33.62 12.55
CA TRP A 234 8.73 -34.66 13.56
C TRP A 234 8.55 -36.01 12.86
N PRO A 235 9.15 -37.13 13.39
CA PRO A 235 9.11 -38.44 12.75
C PRO A 235 7.71 -38.99 12.46
N ASP A 236 6.75 -38.71 13.36
CA ASP A 236 5.36 -39.17 13.27
C ASP A 236 4.43 -38.18 12.52
N TRP A 237 4.98 -37.11 11.95
CA TRP A 237 4.15 -36.13 11.25
C TRP A 237 3.68 -36.69 9.91
N PRO A 238 2.37 -36.65 9.62
CA PRO A 238 1.83 -37.22 8.39
C PRO A 238 2.17 -36.36 7.15
N HIS A 239 2.90 -36.94 6.22
CA HIS A 239 3.21 -36.34 4.91
C HIS A 239 2.30 -36.94 3.83
N TRP A 240 1.05 -36.51 3.77
CA TRP A 240 0.07 -37.06 2.84
C TRP A 240 0.16 -36.46 1.44
N LEU A 241 0.75 -35.28 1.31
CA LEU A 241 0.85 -34.56 0.05
C LEU A 241 2.28 -34.64 -0.51
N SER A 242 2.38 -35.02 -1.78
CA SER A 242 3.64 -34.99 -2.53
C SER A 242 3.90 -33.63 -3.19
N LEU A 243 3.35 -32.56 -2.63
CA LEU A 243 3.56 -31.20 -3.11
C LEU A 243 4.94 -30.69 -2.68
N PRO A 244 5.65 -29.92 -3.55
CA PRO A 244 6.89 -29.26 -3.20
C PRO A 244 6.72 -28.09 -2.23
#